data_5f05e87450d4bd9023ab413881f29034
#
_entry.id   5f05e87450d4bd9023ab413881f29034
#
_cell.length_a   1.000
_cell.length_b   1.000
_cell.length_c   1.000
_cell.angle_alpha   90.00
_cell.angle_beta   90.00
_cell.angle_gamma   90.00
#
_symmetry.space_group_name_H-M   'P 1'
#
loop_
_entity.id
_entity.type
_entity.pdbx_description
1 polymer ?
#
loop_
_entity_poly.entity_id
_entity_poly.type
_entity_poly.pdbx_seq_one_letter_code
_entity_poly.pdbx_strand_id
1 'polypeptide(L)' 'MWLFEAKYENMDNGEEVTRKIAFDGDNFCDTEDQCYIYAMHMALKNKNKNERLYTLDFISC' A
#
# COMPACT_ATOMS: atom_id res chain seq x y z
N MET A 1 -5.94 5.99 -12.84
CA MET A 1 -4.91 5.90 -11.78
C MET A 1 -5.43 5.01 -10.67
N TRP A 2 -4.62 4.06 -10.25
CA TRP A 2 -4.97 3.15 -9.16
C TRP A 2 -4.64 3.79 -7.82
N LEU A 3 -5.56 3.70 -6.87
CA LEU A 3 -5.38 4.25 -5.53
C LEU A 3 -5.63 3.17 -4.50
N PHE A 4 -4.66 2.98 -3.62
CA PHE A 4 -4.76 2.07 -2.49
C PHE A 4 -4.48 2.84 -1.20
N GLU A 5 -4.96 2.29 -0.09
CA GLU A 5 -4.68 2.82 1.24
C GLU A 5 -3.93 1.76 2.04
N ALA A 6 -2.73 2.11 2.50
CA ALA A 6 -1.92 1.24 3.31
C ALA A 6 -1.96 1.71 4.75
N LYS A 7 -2.28 0.80 5.67
CA LYS A 7 -2.26 1.06 7.11
C LYS A 7 -1.09 0.32 7.73
N TYR A 8 -0.31 1.05 8.49
CA TYR A 8 0.88 0.53 9.17
C TYR A 8 0.70 0.65 10.66
N GLU A 9 1.31 -0.28 11.40
CA GLU A 9 1.40 -0.19 12.85
C GLU A 9 2.83 0.14 13.24
N ASN A 10 2.99 1.19 14.04
CA ASN A 10 4.27 1.51 14.62
C ASN A 10 4.53 0.53 15.77
N MET A 11 5.58 -0.28 15.64
CA MET A 11 5.87 -1.32 16.61
C MET A 11 6.42 -0.80 17.93
N ASP A 12 6.89 0.45 17.95
CA ASP A 12 7.45 1.06 19.17
C ASP A 12 6.36 1.58 20.12
N ASN A 13 5.27 2.11 19.55
CA ASN A 13 4.21 2.74 20.36
C ASN A 13 2.81 2.24 20.05
N GLY A 14 2.66 1.35 19.07
CA GLY A 14 1.36 0.80 18.68
C GLY A 14 0.47 1.74 17.91
N GLU A 15 0.95 2.90 17.51
CA GLU A 15 0.15 3.84 16.73
C GLU A 15 -0.07 3.36 15.30
N GLU A 16 -1.24 3.68 14.77
CA GLU A 16 -1.59 3.37 13.38
C GLU A 16 -1.31 4.56 12.49
N VAL A 17 -0.64 4.31 11.37
CA VAL A 17 -0.32 5.31 10.36
C VAL A 17 -0.95 4.89 9.04
N THR A 18 -1.63 5.81 8.37
CA THR A 18 -2.26 5.58 7.09
C THR A 18 -1.52 6.35 6.00
N ARG A 19 -1.19 5.66 4.90
CA ARG A 19 -0.57 6.28 3.72
C ARG A 19 -1.31 5.86 2.47
N LYS A 20 -1.45 6.80 1.56
CA LYS A 20 -2.06 6.52 0.25
C LYS A 20 -0.98 6.12 -0.74
N ILE A 21 -1.29 5.11 -1.56
CA ILE A 21 -0.41 4.64 -2.62
C ILE A 21 -1.15 4.80 -3.93
N ALA A 22 -0.62 5.64 -4.81
CA ALA A 22 -1.22 5.92 -6.10
C ALA A 22 -0.20 5.64 -7.21
N PHE A 23 -0.66 5.03 -8.29
CA PHE A 23 0.20 4.75 -9.45
C PHE A 23 -0.65 4.56 -10.70
N ASP A 24 0.00 4.74 -11.85
CA ASP A 24 -0.60 4.47 -13.15
C ASP A 24 -0.29 3.02 -13.51
N GLY A 25 -1.33 2.19 -13.61
CA GLY A 25 -1.18 0.77 -13.86
C GLY A 25 -1.26 0.37 -15.33
N ASP A 26 -1.37 1.32 -16.25
CA ASP A 26 -1.63 1.04 -17.66
C ASP A 26 -0.60 0.12 -18.31
N ASN A 27 0.65 0.18 -17.86
CA ASN A 27 1.75 -0.56 -18.46
C ASN A 27 2.09 -1.87 -17.74
N PHE A 28 1.52 -2.12 -16.56
CA PHE A 28 1.92 -3.28 -15.77
C PHE A 28 0.82 -3.90 -14.94
N CYS A 29 -0.40 -3.39 -15.03
CA CYS A 29 -1.54 -3.94 -14.31
C CYS A 29 -2.69 -4.16 -15.28
N ASP A 30 -3.02 -5.41 -15.56
CA ASP A 30 -4.18 -5.76 -16.37
C ASP A 30 -5.40 -6.06 -15.53
N THR A 31 -5.18 -6.44 -14.27
CA THR A 31 -6.25 -6.81 -13.35
C THR A 31 -6.03 -6.15 -12.00
N GLU A 32 -7.10 -6.09 -11.19
CA GLU A 32 -7.03 -5.58 -9.82
C GLU A 32 -6.02 -6.37 -8.98
N ASP A 33 -5.96 -7.70 -9.18
CA ASP A 33 -5.02 -8.54 -8.45
C ASP A 33 -3.57 -8.17 -8.73
N GLN A 34 -3.24 -7.90 -9.99
CA GLN A 34 -1.89 -7.48 -10.36
C GLN A 34 -1.56 -6.12 -9.77
N CYS A 35 -2.50 -5.19 -9.80
CA CYS A 35 -2.31 -3.88 -9.21
C CYS A 35 -2.17 -3.96 -7.69
N TYR A 36 -2.92 -4.87 -7.05
CA TYR A 36 -2.80 -5.12 -5.62
C TYR A 36 -1.39 -5.60 -5.25
N ILE A 37 -0.85 -6.54 -6.01
CA ILE A 37 0.51 -7.04 -5.79
C ILE A 37 1.53 -5.90 -5.93
N TYR A 38 1.39 -5.08 -6.94
CA TYR A 38 2.27 -3.94 -7.14
C TYR A 38 2.16 -2.94 -5.98
N ALA A 39 0.93 -2.65 -5.56
CA ALA A 39 0.70 -1.75 -4.42
C ALA A 39 1.31 -2.31 -3.13
N MET A 40 1.25 -3.63 -2.94
CA MET A 40 1.88 -4.29 -1.79
C MET A 40 3.39 -4.07 -1.80
N HIS A 41 4.04 -4.22 -2.96
CA HIS A 41 5.47 -3.94 -3.09
C HIS A 41 5.80 -2.50 -2.73
N MET A 42 5.01 -1.56 -3.22
CA MET A 42 5.21 -0.15 -2.92
C MET A 42 5.01 0.15 -1.43
N ALA A 43 3.98 -0.45 -0.83
CA ALA A 43 3.70 -0.26 0.58
C ALA A 43 4.85 -0.77 1.45
N LEU A 44 5.38 -1.94 1.13
CA LEU A 44 6.51 -2.52 1.87
C LEU A 44 7.79 -1.73 1.66
N LYS A 45 8.01 -1.19 0.47
CA LYS A 45 9.18 -0.37 0.17
C LYS A 45 9.16 0.96 0.93
N ASN A 46 7.97 1.51 1.15
CA ASN A 46 7.81 2.84 1.75
C ASN A 46 7.67 2.81 3.28
N LYS A 47 7.64 1.64 3.89
CA LYS A 47 7.50 1.56 5.34
C LYS A 47 8.81 1.89 6.04
N ASN A 48 8.71 2.42 7.26
CA ASN A 48 9.86 2.63 8.13
C ASN A 48 10.23 1.32 8.83
N LYS A 49 11.45 1.27 9.39
CA LYS A 49 11.96 0.07 10.05
C LYS A 49 11.11 -0.37 11.25
N ASN A 50 10.54 0.60 11.95
CA ASN A 50 9.72 0.35 13.14
C ASN A 50 8.24 0.20 12.82
N GLU A 51 7.88 0.06 11.55
CA GLU A 51 6.52 -0.12 11.10
C GLU A 51 6.33 -1.49 10.49
N ARG A 52 5.12 -2.03 10.62
CA ARG A 52 4.70 -3.20 9.87
C ARG A 52 3.45 -2.86 9.08
N LEU A 53 3.33 -3.43 7.90
CA LEU A 53 2.12 -3.27 7.09
C LEU A 53 0.99 -4.07 7.73
N TYR A 54 -0.08 -3.38 8.09
CA TYR A 54 -1.23 -3.97 8.77
C TYR A 54 -2.31 -4.38 7.76
N THR A 55 -2.74 -3.43 6.93
CA THR A 55 -3.73 -3.69 5.88
C THR A 55 -3.38 -2.92 4.62
N LEU A 56 -3.87 -3.42 3.49
CA LEU A 56 -3.77 -2.74 2.22
C LEU A 56 -5.12 -2.86 1.52
N ASP A 57 -5.79 -1.74 1.31
CA ASP A 57 -7.13 -1.70 0.76
C ASP A 57 -7.17 -0.96 -0.58
N PHE A 58 -7.92 -1.51 -1.52
CA PHE A 58 -8.20 -0.84 -2.79
C PHE A 58 -9.24 0.26 -2.57
N ILE A 59 -8.98 1.45 -3.10
CA ILE A 59 -9.88 2.60 -2.99
C ILE A 59 -10.59 2.85 -4.31
N SER A 60 -9.82 3.07 -5.37
CA SER A 60 -10.40 3.39 -6.68
C SER A 60 -9.39 3.18 -7.80
N CYS A 61 -9.87 3.19 -9.02
CA CYS A 61 -9.01 3.18 -10.21
C CYS A 61 -9.51 4.15 -11.28
#